data_b6b3b7ab6ec0eacb5d06250ce58a57e2
#
_entry.id   b6b3b7ab6ec0eacb5d06250ce58a57e2
#
_cell.length_a   1.000
_cell.length_b   1.000
_cell.length_c   1.000
_cell.angle_alpha   90.00
_cell.angle_beta   90.00
_cell.angle_gamma   90.00
#
_symmetry.space_group_name_H-M   'P 1'
#
loop_
_entity.id
_entity.type
_entity.pdbx_description
1 polymer ?
#
loop_
_entity_poly.entity_id
_entity_poly.type
_entity_poly.pdbx_seq_one_letter_code
_entity_poly.pdbx_strand_id
1 'polypeptide(L)'
;MTESEDNRRQVLYWRLLARLFDTEEQAALEAASVAVVEDIGLPSALLDPNVAVDSVVQRHPELAAEFDGLMVPGAEDGRDKAAEVRRAALVSKVLLNVFAAAPATVTAGQLSGWQADAGWFERALGCRPGELRGGRPGGAPTGLGGTGGGGAPDLSTLLPAIGPELGAIEADLVKRMHLREVLADPALAAKLSPSMSLIEQLLRDKDNLSGVALANAKSLIRRYVDEIAEVLRTQVEKASTGKVDRSVPPKRVFRNLDLDRTIWKNLTNWSPEEERLYVDRLYYKQTAKKTTPQRLIAVVDQSGSMVDSMVNCAVLASIFAGLPKVDVHLIAYDTQALDLTPWVHDPFETLLRTNLGGGNDGMVAMALTQPKIAEPANTVVVWISDFYETRVEQLFESMAAIHRSGAKFIPVGSVTSAGRGSVNPWFRERFKDLGTPVISGHITKLVHELKTFLTS
;
A
#
# COMPACT_ATOMS: atom_id res chain seq x y z
N MET A 1 8.56 -12.81 46.22
CA MET A 1 8.80 -11.73 45.21
C MET A 1 7.98 -11.93 43.96
N THR A 2 7.80 -13.14 43.45
CA THR A 2 7.09 -13.43 42.18
C THR A 2 5.59 -13.07 42.13
N GLU A 3 4.88 -13.18 43.24
CA GLU A 3 3.43 -12.90 43.35
C GLU A 3 3.13 -11.37 43.29
N SER A 4 4.06 -10.56 43.81
CA SER A 4 3.93 -9.09 43.82
C SER A 4 4.02 -8.47 42.40
N GLU A 5 4.85 -9.03 41.51
CA GLU A 5 5.03 -8.49 40.16
C GLU A 5 3.92 -8.90 39.21
N ASP A 6 3.38 -10.12 39.36
CA ASP A 6 2.17 -10.56 38.65
C ASP A 6 0.97 -9.67 39.02
N ASN A 7 0.82 -9.30 40.27
CA ASN A 7 -0.23 -8.39 40.74
C ASN A 7 -0.04 -6.99 40.16
N ARG A 8 1.19 -6.46 40.07
CA ARG A 8 1.50 -5.17 39.45
C ARG A 8 1.11 -5.15 37.98
N ARG A 9 1.48 -6.16 37.21
CA ARG A 9 1.11 -6.32 35.82
C ARG A 9 -0.40 -6.38 35.63
N GLN A 10 -1.10 -7.12 36.47
CA GLN A 10 -2.57 -7.21 36.45
C GLN A 10 -3.22 -5.85 36.71
N VAL A 11 -2.74 -5.05 37.66
CA VAL A 11 -3.26 -3.70 37.93
C VAL A 11 -3.19 -2.84 36.70
N LEU A 12 -2.08 -2.84 35.95
CA LEU A 12 -1.93 -2.06 34.71
C LEU A 12 -2.88 -2.53 33.60
N TYR A 13 -3.06 -3.84 33.44
CA TYR A 13 -3.98 -4.37 32.44
C TYR A 13 -5.45 -4.16 32.82
N TRP A 14 -5.82 -4.28 34.10
CA TRP A 14 -7.18 -3.93 34.55
C TRP A 14 -7.48 -2.46 34.32
N ARG A 15 -6.51 -1.57 34.59
CA ARG A 15 -6.65 -0.15 34.28
C ARG A 15 -6.82 0.09 32.77
N LEU A 16 -6.03 -0.56 31.92
CA LEU A 16 -6.14 -0.46 30.48
C LEU A 16 -7.55 -0.86 30.02
N LEU A 17 -8.05 -2.01 30.47
CA LEU A 17 -9.38 -2.51 30.11
C LEU A 17 -10.49 -1.56 30.63
N ALA A 18 -10.36 -1.08 31.84
CA ALA A 18 -11.30 -0.12 32.41
C ALA A 18 -11.37 1.15 31.57
N ARG A 19 -10.22 1.72 31.16
CA ARG A 19 -10.17 2.95 30.34
C ARG A 19 -10.64 2.76 28.89
N LEU A 20 -10.54 1.57 28.33
CA LEU A 20 -10.99 1.27 26.96
C LEU A 20 -12.50 0.98 26.88
N PHE A 21 -13.07 0.33 27.91
CA PHE A 21 -14.43 -0.21 27.87
C PHE A 21 -15.39 0.43 28.86
N ASP A 22 -14.88 1.13 29.88
CA ASP A 22 -15.67 1.80 30.90
C ASP A 22 -15.23 3.27 31.02
N THR A 23 -16.19 4.19 30.96
CA THR A 23 -15.92 5.62 31.06
C THR A 23 -15.93 6.15 32.49
N GLU A 24 -16.31 5.31 33.48
CA GLU A 24 -16.32 5.69 34.88
C GLU A 24 -14.90 5.68 35.49
N GLU A 25 -14.53 6.77 36.15
CA GLU A 25 -13.23 6.87 36.80
C GLU A 25 -13.14 5.95 38.03
N GLN A 26 -12.19 5.03 37.99
CA GLN A 26 -11.88 4.13 39.12
C GLN A 26 -10.68 4.67 39.89
N ALA A 27 -10.91 5.63 40.78
CA ALA A 27 -9.87 6.33 41.54
C ALA A 27 -8.87 5.43 42.26
N ALA A 28 -9.31 4.30 42.80
CA ALA A 28 -8.44 3.34 43.48
C ALA A 28 -7.47 2.63 42.51
N LEU A 29 -7.95 2.28 41.32
CA LEU A 29 -7.17 1.64 40.27
C LEU A 29 -6.16 2.59 39.66
N GLU A 30 -6.54 3.86 39.47
CA GLU A 30 -5.64 4.91 39.00
C GLU A 30 -4.51 5.14 40.00
N ALA A 31 -4.81 5.32 41.28
CA ALA A 31 -3.80 5.50 42.33
C ALA A 31 -2.85 4.30 42.45
N ALA A 32 -3.36 3.07 42.37
CA ALA A 32 -2.56 1.88 42.37
C ALA A 32 -1.63 1.80 41.13
N SER A 33 -2.13 2.19 39.97
CA SER A 33 -1.35 2.19 38.72
C SER A 33 -0.21 3.22 38.75
N VAL A 34 -0.48 4.41 39.30
CA VAL A 34 0.57 5.43 39.52
C VAL A 34 1.68 4.91 40.42
N ALA A 35 1.32 4.32 41.56
CA ALA A 35 2.28 3.74 42.48
C ALA A 35 3.14 2.62 41.84
N VAL A 36 2.53 1.78 41.00
CA VAL A 36 3.25 0.73 40.27
C VAL A 36 4.25 1.35 39.26
N VAL A 37 3.83 2.35 38.51
CA VAL A 37 4.68 2.99 37.46
C VAL A 37 5.85 3.75 38.09
N GLU A 38 5.62 4.45 39.19
CA GLU A 38 6.69 5.14 39.94
C GLU A 38 7.70 4.17 40.56
N ASP A 39 7.23 3.06 41.14
CA ASP A 39 8.08 2.04 41.77
C ASP A 39 9.00 1.31 40.78
N ILE A 40 8.58 1.17 39.51
CA ILE A 40 9.42 0.60 38.43
C ILE A 40 10.27 1.67 37.71
N GLY A 41 10.30 2.90 38.20
CA GLY A 41 11.12 3.97 37.67
C GLY A 41 10.65 4.51 36.31
N LEU A 42 9.36 4.40 36.01
CA LEU A 42 8.76 4.99 34.82
C LEU A 42 8.03 6.31 35.15
N PRO A 43 7.97 7.26 34.22
CA PRO A 43 7.25 8.51 34.44
C PRO A 43 5.73 8.28 34.51
N SER A 44 5.06 8.91 35.47
CA SER A 44 3.58 8.84 35.61
C SER A 44 2.83 9.37 34.39
N ALA A 45 3.48 10.20 33.54
CA ALA A 45 2.97 10.67 32.25
C ALA A 45 2.60 9.53 31.27
N LEU A 46 3.15 8.32 31.47
CA LEU A 46 2.75 7.13 30.71
C LEU A 46 1.29 6.73 30.96
N LEU A 47 0.72 7.09 32.11
CA LEU A 47 -0.66 6.76 32.45
C LEU A 47 -1.66 7.79 31.91
N ASP A 48 -1.23 8.97 31.47
CA ASP A 48 -2.12 10.00 30.94
C ASP A 48 -2.37 9.80 29.43
N PRO A 49 -3.59 9.46 28.99
CA PRO A 49 -3.92 9.27 27.57
C PRO A 49 -3.87 10.57 26.75
N ASN A 50 -3.90 11.75 27.42
CA ASN A 50 -3.80 13.03 26.71
C ASN A 50 -2.36 13.44 26.39
N VAL A 51 -1.37 12.79 26.97
CA VAL A 51 0.04 13.02 26.67
C VAL A 51 0.46 12.11 25.52
N ALA A 52 0.86 12.68 24.37
CA ALA A 52 1.34 11.91 23.23
C ALA A 52 2.62 11.13 23.57
N VAL A 53 2.83 9.96 22.96
CA VAL A 53 4.05 9.15 23.14
C VAL A 53 5.29 9.97 22.78
N ASP A 54 5.25 10.78 21.70
CA ASP A 54 6.34 11.69 21.33
C ASP A 54 6.74 12.63 22.48
N SER A 55 5.78 13.15 23.23
CA SER A 55 6.04 14.03 24.38
C SER A 55 6.71 13.28 25.55
N VAL A 56 6.37 12.01 25.73
CA VAL A 56 7.04 11.16 26.71
C VAL A 56 8.47 10.87 26.28
N VAL A 57 8.67 10.45 25.05
CA VAL A 57 10.00 10.12 24.49
C VAL A 57 10.90 11.35 24.42
N GLN A 58 10.36 12.53 24.13
CA GLN A 58 11.14 13.77 24.14
C GLN A 58 11.73 14.08 25.53
N ARG A 59 10.99 13.77 26.59
CA ARG A 59 11.44 13.96 27.99
C ARG A 59 12.30 12.80 28.52
N HIS A 60 12.07 11.60 27.97
CA HIS A 60 12.71 10.36 28.36
C HIS A 60 13.20 9.61 27.11
N PRO A 61 14.29 10.07 26.46
CA PRO A 61 14.77 9.53 25.18
C PRO A 61 15.13 8.04 25.24
N GLU A 62 15.48 7.54 26.41
CA GLU A 62 15.80 6.13 26.65
C GLU A 62 14.61 5.19 26.38
N LEU A 63 13.37 5.68 26.50
CA LEU A 63 12.16 4.90 26.24
C LEU A 63 11.90 4.66 24.75
N ALA A 64 12.50 5.44 23.87
CA ALA A 64 12.29 5.30 22.43
C ALA A 64 12.62 3.88 21.93
N ALA A 65 13.75 3.32 22.37
CA ALA A 65 14.18 1.99 21.99
C ALA A 65 13.28 0.88 22.59
N GLU A 66 12.64 1.16 23.74
CA GLU A 66 11.74 0.22 24.39
C GLU A 66 10.37 0.12 23.71
N PHE A 67 9.96 1.16 22.98
CA PHE A 67 8.74 1.13 22.17
C PHE A 67 8.90 0.36 20.86
N ASP A 68 10.12 0.26 20.31
CA ASP A 68 10.36 -0.43 19.05
C ASP A 68 10.25 -1.96 19.24
N GLY A 69 9.33 -2.58 18.49
CA GLY A 69 9.09 -4.03 18.61
C GLY A 69 8.45 -4.48 19.92
N LEU A 70 7.94 -3.55 20.74
CA LEU A 70 7.41 -3.79 22.09
C LEU A 70 6.37 -4.93 22.14
N MET A 71 5.55 -5.09 21.12
CA MET A 71 4.48 -6.11 21.05
C MET A 71 4.91 -7.36 20.26
N VAL A 72 6.12 -7.39 19.72
CA VAL A 72 6.63 -8.57 19.02
C VAL A 72 7.08 -9.61 20.07
N PRO A 73 6.63 -10.88 20.00
CA PRO A 73 7.07 -11.91 20.94
C PRO A 73 8.58 -12.16 20.82
N GLY A 74 9.31 -12.01 21.94
CA GLY A 74 10.75 -12.27 22.01
C GLY A 74 11.06 -13.65 22.58
N ALA A 75 12.24 -14.19 22.27
CA ALA A 75 12.70 -15.49 22.80
C ALA A 75 12.98 -15.48 24.33
N GLU A 76 12.98 -14.31 24.97
CA GLU A 76 13.25 -14.12 26.39
C GLU A 76 12.01 -13.82 27.23
N ASP A 77 10.81 -13.83 26.61
CA ASP A 77 9.55 -13.60 27.29
C ASP A 77 9.34 -14.65 28.42
N GLY A 78 9.32 -14.18 29.65
CA GLY A 78 8.99 -14.99 30.84
C GLY A 78 10.13 -15.22 31.82
N ARG A 79 11.35 -14.68 31.66
CA ARG A 79 12.46 -14.82 32.59
C ARG A 79 12.59 -13.67 33.60
N ASP A 80 12.23 -12.46 33.19
CA ASP A 80 12.29 -11.26 34.05
C ASP A 80 10.89 -10.63 34.22
N LYS A 81 10.27 -10.89 35.35
CA LYS A 81 8.93 -10.35 35.66
C LYS A 81 8.91 -8.83 35.85
N ALA A 82 10.01 -8.22 36.25
CA ALA A 82 10.09 -6.77 36.33
C ALA A 82 10.07 -6.13 34.92
N ALA A 83 10.74 -6.75 33.96
CA ALA A 83 10.66 -6.34 32.55
C ALA A 83 9.23 -6.50 31.98
N GLU A 84 8.49 -7.54 32.39
CA GLU A 84 7.10 -7.72 31.98
C GLU A 84 6.16 -6.61 32.52
N VAL A 85 6.37 -6.17 33.78
CA VAL A 85 5.58 -5.04 34.34
C VAL A 85 5.89 -3.75 33.60
N ARG A 86 7.17 -3.49 33.31
CA ARG A 86 7.60 -2.34 32.52
C ARG A 86 7.00 -2.36 31.13
N ARG A 87 7.06 -3.50 30.45
CA ARG A 87 6.42 -3.72 29.14
C ARG A 87 4.89 -3.48 29.21
N ALA A 88 4.19 -3.96 30.24
CA ALA A 88 2.76 -3.72 30.41
C ALA A 88 2.40 -2.24 30.51
N ALA A 89 3.24 -1.43 31.18
CA ALA A 89 3.04 0.02 31.24
C ALA A 89 3.17 0.70 29.87
N LEU A 90 4.22 0.36 29.10
CA LEU A 90 4.46 0.89 27.77
C LEU A 90 3.37 0.46 26.76
N VAL A 91 2.98 -0.82 26.79
CA VAL A 91 1.85 -1.34 25.98
C VAL A 91 0.57 -0.59 26.32
N SER A 92 0.27 -0.41 27.61
CA SER A 92 -0.92 0.32 28.04
C SER A 92 -0.94 1.75 27.51
N LYS A 93 0.21 2.43 27.51
CA LYS A 93 0.35 3.78 26.96
C LYS A 93 -0.04 3.83 25.47
N VAL A 94 0.57 2.99 24.66
CA VAL A 94 0.34 2.98 23.23
C VAL A 94 -1.11 2.63 22.89
N LEU A 95 -1.66 1.60 23.55
CA LEU A 95 -3.05 1.18 23.30
C LEU A 95 -4.07 2.24 23.73
N LEU A 96 -3.86 2.90 24.88
CA LEU A 96 -4.75 3.97 25.33
C LEU A 96 -4.74 5.16 24.37
N ASN A 97 -3.57 5.59 23.93
CA ASN A 97 -3.48 6.74 23.04
C ASN A 97 -4.11 6.48 21.66
N VAL A 98 -4.10 5.24 21.18
CA VAL A 98 -4.62 4.89 19.86
C VAL A 98 -6.11 4.51 19.89
N PHE A 99 -6.56 3.78 20.93
CA PHE A 99 -7.89 3.18 20.95
C PHE A 99 -8.85 3.81 21.97
N ALA A 100 -8.41 4.80 22.77
CA ALA A 100 -9.32 5.51 23.65
C ALA A 100 -10.37 6.30 22.85
N ALA A 101 -11.54 6.50 23.44
CA ALA A 101 -12.63 7.23 22.83
C ALA A 101 -12.21 8.68 22.52
N ALA A 102 -12.26 9.04 21.25
CA ALA A 102 -11.92 10.40 20.79
C ALA A 102 -13.08 11.38 21.04
N PRO A 103 -12.80 12.69 21.26
CA PRO A 103 -13.83 13.71 21.47
C PRO A 103 -14.74 13.86 20.25
N ALA A 104 -15.95 14.39 20.47
CA ALA A 104 -16.94 14.58 19.40
C ALA A 104 -16.45 15.51 18.28
N THR A 105 -15.63 16.51 18.62
CA THR A 105 -14.98 17.42 17.66
C THR A 105 -13.48 17.24 17.74
N VAL A 106 -12.82 17.04 16.60
CA VAL A 106 -11.39 16.79 16.50
C VAL A 106 -10.68 18.00 15.91
N THR A 107 -9.63 18.46 16.57
CA THR A 107 -8.73 19.51 16.04
C THR A 107 -7.60 18.88 15.22
N ALA A 108 -6.96 19.68 14.35
CA ALA A 108 -5.80 19.26 13.60
C ALA A 108 -4.66 18.77 14.49
N GLY A 109 -4.44 19.42 15.63
CA GLY A 109 -3.42 19.00 16.59
C GLY A 109 -3.72 17.65 17.20
N GLN A 110 -4.99 17.36 17.50
CA GLN A 110 -5.42 16.06 18.01
C GLN A 110 -5.29 14.96 16.96
N LEU A 111 -5.67 15.22 15.70
CA LEU A 111 -5.44 14.25 14.62
C LEU A 111 -3.94 13.99 14.41
N SER A 112 -3.13 15.05 14.35
CA SER A 112 -1.67 14.90 14.18
C SER A 112 -1.03 14.14 15.36
N GLY A 113 -1.46 14.42 16.60
CA GLY A 113 -1.03 13.69 17.78
C GLY A 113 -1.42 12.22 17.73
N TRP A 114 -2.67 11.93 17.37
CA TRP A 114 -3.14 10.55 17.20
C TRP A 114 -2.36 9.82 16.07
N GLN A 115 -2.08 10.49 14.95
CA GLN A 115 -1.28 9.91 13.87
C GLN A 115 0.14 9.56 14.32
N ALA A 116 0.76 10.39 15.16
CA ALA A 116 2.08 10.11 15.74
C ALA A 116 2.00 8.90 16.69
N ASP A 117 1.00 8.85 17.57
CA ASP A 117 0.79 7.73 18.50
C ASP A 117 0.48 6.43 17.76
N ALA A 118 -0.34 6.46 16.69
CA ALA A 118 -0.56 5.33 15.81
C ALA A 118 0.74 4.85 15.12
N GLY A 119 1.63 5.78 14.76
CA GLY A 119 2.96 5.43 14.25
C GLY A 119 3.83 4.72 15.29
N TRP A 120 3.73 5.09 16.57
CA TRP A 120 4.39 4.35 17.67
C TRP A 120 3.78 2.96 17.87
N PHE A 121 2.47 2.82 17.75
CA PHE A 121 1.79 1.52 17.79
C PHE A 121 2.25 0.61 16.65
N GLU A 122 2.37 1.12 15.44
CA GLU A 122 2.88 0.37 14.29
C GLU A 122 4.33 -0.08 14.51
N ARG A 123 5.21 0.79 15.06
CA ARG A 123 6.59 0.42 15.45
C ARG A 123 6.61 -0.66 16.55
N ALA A 124 5.74 -0.55 17.54
CA ALA A 124 5.62 -1.56 18.60
C ALA A 124 5.27 -2.95 18.04
N LEU A 125 4.55 -3.02 16.91
CA LEU A 125 4.24 -4.25 16.16
C LEU A 125 5.35 -4.65 15.17
N GLY A 126 6.46 -3.93 15.10
CA GLY A 126 7.54 -4.16 14.14
C GLY A 126 7.25 -3.67 12.72
N CYS A 127 6.21 -2.85 12.55
CA CYS A 127 5.83 -2.23 11.28
C CYS A 127 6.39 -0.81 11.15
N ARG A 128 6.45 -0.29 9.93
CA ARG A 128 6.82 1.11 9.70
C ARG A 128 5.61 2.03 9.97
N PRO A 129 5.83 3.27 10.42
CA PRO A 129 4.74 4.23 10.60
C PRO A 129 3.94 4.42 9.31
N GLY A 130 2.61 4.35 9.40
CA GLY A 130 1.67 4.43 8.29
C GLY A 130 1.48 3.11 7.50
N GLU A 131 2.21 2.05 7.78
CA GLU A 131 2.15 0.80 7.05
C GLU A 131 0.81 0.06 7.22
N LEU A 132 0.26 0.05 8.44
CA LEU A 132 -1.01 -0.62 8.72
C LEU A 132 -2.23 0.22 8.35
N ARG A 133 -2.11 1.55 8.35
CA ARG A 133 -3.20 2.49 8.02
C ARG A 133 -3.37 2.75 6.53
N GLY A 134 -2.77 1.94 5.67
CA GLY A 134 -2.90 2.07 4.22
C GLY A 134 -1.90 3.00 3.55
N GLY A 135 -0.84 3.42 4.26
CA GLY A 135 0.21 4.29 3.74
C GLY A 135 1.23 3.61 2.82
N ARG A 136 1.21 2.27 2.67
CA ARG A 136 2.16 1.56 1.79
C ARG A 136 1.56 0.32 1.15
N PRO A 137 1.25 0.34 -0.14
CA PRO A 137 0.96 -0.89 -0.87
C PRO A 137 2.27 -1.69 -1.08
N GLY A 138 2.37 -2.84 -0.45
CA GLY A 138 3.31 -3.87 -0.89
C GLY A 138 4.49 -4.23 -0.02
N GLY A 139 4.46 -3.98 1.27
CA GLY A 139 5.35 -4.63 2.21
C GLY A 139 4.60 -5.72 2.96
N ALA A 140 4.94 -6.99 2.79
CA ALA A 140 4.76 -7.91 3.90
C ALA A 140 5.48 -7.29 5.11
N PRO A 141 4.93 -7.37 6.34
CA PRO A 141 5.60 -6.82 7.52
C PRO A 141 7.03 -7.34 7.55
N THR A 142 8.00 -6.45 7.40
CA THR A 142 9.42 -6.79 7.25
C THR A 142 10.04 -7.30 8.55
N GLY A 143 9.25 -7.43 9.62
CA GLY A 143 9.68 -7.84 10.95
C GLY A 143 9.42 -9.30 11.36
N LEU A 144 8.68 -10.10 10.59
CA LEU A 144 8.30 -11.47 10.98
C LEU A 144 9.08 -12.56 10.22
N GLY A 145 10.40 -12.50 10.27
CA GLY A 145 11.30 -13.59 9.90
C GLY A 145 11.81 -14.33 11.13
N GLY A 146 10.92 -14.86 11.97
CA GLY A 146 11.27 -15.65 13.16
C GLY A 146 10.52 -16.97 13.18
N THR A 147 11.14 -18.04 12.68
CA THR A 147 10.75 -19.42 12.98
C THR A 147 11.01 -19.70 14.45
N GLY A 148 9.98 -19.71 15.29
CA GLY A 148 10.10 -20.08 16.71
C GLY A 148 8.77 -20.59 17.24
N GLY A 149 8.69 -21.90 17.44
CA GLY A 149 7.51 -22.56 17.96
C GLY A 149 7.24 -22.23 19.42
N GLY A 150 5.97 -22.18 19.77
CA GLY A 150 5.45 -22.24 21.14
C GLY A 150 4.50 -21.11 21.49
N GLY A 151 3.19 -21.31 21.33
CA GLY A 151 2.15 -20.78 22.24
C GLY A 151 1.82 -19.29 22.28
N ALA A 152 2.54 -18.42 21.65
CA ALA A 152 2.17 -17.00 21.54
C ALA A 152 1.24 -16.78 20.32
N PRO A 153 0.26 -15.84 20.41
CA PRO A 153 -0.59 -15.50 19.27
C PRO A 153 0.28 -15.02 18.13
N ASP A 154 0.14 -15.66 16.98
CA ASP A 154 0.85 -15.30 15.76
C ASP A 154 0.36 -13.90 15.29
N LEU A 155 1.20 -12.88 15.47
CA LEU A 155 0.90 -11.51 15.06
C LEU A 155 0.54 -11.43 13.58
N SER A 156 1.03 -12.35 12.73
CA SER A 156 0.68 -12.40 11.32
C SER A 156 -0.82 -12.63 11.08
N THR A 157 -1.51 -13.26 12.01
CA THR A 157 -2.96 -13.46 11.96
C THR A 157 -3.74 -12.25 12.45
N LEU A 158 -3.16 -11.43 13.33
CA LEU A 158 -3.81 -10.24 13.91
C LEU A 158 -3.62 -8.99 13.07
N LEU A 159 -2.46 -8.81 12.43
CA LEU A 159 -2.15 -7.63 11.62
C LEU A 159 -3.18 -7.34 10.52
N PRO A 160 -3.71 -8.34 9.78
CA PRO A 160 -4.76 -8.11 8.79
C PRO A 160 -6.10 -7.63 9.38
N ALA A 161 -6.33 -7.84 10.67
CA ALA A 161 -7.52 -7.35 11.36
C ALA A 161 -7.33 -5.94 11.94
N ILE A 162 -6.14 -5.64 12.45
CA ILE A 162 -5.82 -4.36 13.11
C ILE A 162 -5.73 -3.20 12.11
N GLY A 163 -5.15 -3.42 10.93
CA GLY A 163 -4.99 -2.37 9.93
C GLY A 163 -6.30 -1.68 9.53
N PRO A 164 -7.36 -2.41 9.16
CA PRO A 164 -8.66 -1.84 8.88
C PRO A 164 -9.30 -1.08 10.04
N GLU A 165 -9.09 -1.53 11.28
CA GLU A 165 -9.61 -0.84 12.47
C GLU A 165 -8.89 0.51 12.68
N LEU A 166 -7.57 0.55 12.54
CA LEU A 166 -6.80 1.81 12.59
C LEU A 166 -7.24 2.78 11.49
N GLY A 167 -7.41 2.27 10.27
CA GLY A 167 -7.91 3.08 9.15
C GLY A 167 -9.32 3.62 9.41
N ALA A 168 -10.20 2.83 10.02
CA ALA A 168 -11.56 3.26 10.38
C ALA A 168 -11.55 4.35 11.47
N ILE A 169 -10.69 4.23 12.49
CA ILE A 169 -10.52 5.25 13.53
C ILE A 169 -10.02 6.55 12.89
N GLU A 170 -8.98 6.49 12.05
CA GLU A 170 -8.45 7.67 11.37
C GLU A 170 -9.50 8.35 10.49
N ALA A 171 -10.25 7.58 9.71
CA ALA A 171 -11.33 8.08 8.86
C ALA A 171 -12.42 8.80 9.66
N ASP A 172 -12.76 8.26 10.84
CA ASP A 172 -13.73 8.89 11.73
C ASP A 172 -13.19 10.20 12.34
N LEU A 173 -11.91 10.24 12.76
CA LEU A 173 -11.24 11.44 13.25
C LEU A 173 -11.18 12.53 12.16
N VAL A 174 -10.82 12.17 10.93
CA VAL A 174 -10.79 13.09 9.78
C VAL A 174 -12.17 13.66 9.47
N LYS A 175 -13.23 12.84 9.51
CA LYS A 175 -14.62 13.31 9.32
C LYS A 175 -15.08 14.30 10.36
N ARG A 176 -14.62 14.14 11.62
CA ARG A 176 -14.96 15.03 12.74
C ARG A 176 -14.11 16.30 12.79
N MET A 177 -13.04 16.36 11.98
CA MET A 177 -12.15 17.51 11.88
C MET A 177 -12.70 18.53 10.89
N HIS A 178 -12.60 19.82 11.22
CA HIS A 178 -12.88 20.94 10.31
C HIS A 178 -11.72 21.11 9.31
N LEU A 179 -11.64 20.20 8.34
CA LEU A 179 -10.50 20.07 7.42
C LEU A 179 -10.15 21.37 6.68
N ARG A 180 -11.17 22.15 6.29
CA ARG A 180 -10.98 23.40 5.56
C ARG A 180 -10.24 24.46 6.38
N GLU A 181 -10.56 24.57 7.67
CA GLU A 181 -9.92 25.51 8.59
C GLU A 181 -8.45 25.13 8.83
N VAL A 182 -8.20 23.85 8.98
CA VAL A 182 -6.85 23.30 9.17
C VAL A 182 -5.97 23.53 7.96
N LEU A 183 -6.50 23.31 6.76
CA LEU A 183 -5.78 23.53 5.52
C LEU A 183 -5.54 25.00 5.20
N ALA A 184 -6.31 25.91 5.79
CA ALA A 184 -6.08 27.35 5.67
C ALA A 184 -4.81 27.81 6.41
N ASP A 185 -4.35 27.04 7.41
CA ASP A 185 -3.10 27.30 8.15
C ASP A 185 -1.96 26.37 7.66
N PRO A 186 -0.91 26.92 6.97
CA PRO A 186 0.19 26.11 6.49
C PRO A 186 0.96 25.37 7.59
N ALA A 187 1.04 25.94 8.80
CA ALA A 187 1.77 25.33 9.91
C ALA A 187 1.04 24.09 10.47
N LEU A 188 -0.31 24.13 10.48
CA LEU A 188 -1.13 22.99 10.86
C LEU A 188 -1.15 21.91 9.76
N ALA A 189 -1.32 22.33 8.52
CA ALA A 189 -1.30 21.41 7.36
C ALA A 189 0.02 20.66 7.22
N ALA A 190 1.16 21.32 7.51
CA ALA A 190 2.48 20.68 7.45
C ALA A 190 2.67 19.56 8.50
N LYS A 191 1.96 19.62 9.63
CA LYS A 191 2.00 18.60 10.69
C LYS A 191 1.18 17.34 10.35
N LEU A 192 0.24 17.43 9.41
CA LEU A 192 -0.56 16.29 9.00
C LEU A 192 0.29 15.27 8.24
N SER A 193 0.21 14.01 8.64
CA SER A 193 0.77 12.91 7.87
C SER A 193 -0.23 12.50 6.78
N PRO A 194 0.20 12.35 5.53
CA PRO A 194 -0.69 11.90 4.48
C PRO A 194 -1.11 10.43 4.73
N SER A 195 -2.40 10.19 4.78
CA SER A 195 -2.99 8.86 4.90
C SER A 195 -4.08 8.69 3.85
N MET A 196 -4.46 7.45 3.53
CA MET A 196 -5.52 7.19 2.56
C MET A 196 -6.83 7.88 2.93
N SER A 197 -7.24 7.80 4.20
CA SER A 197 -8.47 8.43 4.68
C SER A 197 -8.46 9.95 4.52
N LEU A 198 -7.31 10.58 4.78
CA LEU A 198 -7.15 12.03 4.58
C LEU A 198 -7.17 12.37 3.08
N ILE A 199 -6.50 11.60 2.25
CA ILE A 199 -6.46 11.82 0.79
C ILE A 199 -7.86 11.63 0.19
N GLU A 200 -8.60 10.61 0.60
CA GLU A 200 -9.99 10.41 0.18
C GLU A 200 -10.85 11.64 0.49
N GLN A 201 -10.77 12.15 1.71
CA GLN A 201 -11.53 13.34 2.11
C GLN A 201 -11.09 14.57 1.31
N LEU A 202 -9.78 14.76 1.08
CA LEU A 202 -9.24 15.85 0.26
C LEU A 202 -9.73 15.80 -1.18
N LEU A 203 -9.76 14.60 -1.78
CA LEU A 203 -10.24 14.40 -3.16
C LEU A 203 -11.76 14.65 -3.28
N ARG A 204 -12.54 14.29 -2.26
CA ARG A 204 -13.98 14.59 -2.19
C ARG A 204 -14.28 16.08 -2.06
N ASP A 205 -13.47 16.78 -1.25
CA ASP A 205 -13.69 18.18 -0.92
C ASP A 205 -12.92 19.16 -1.82
N LYS A 206 -12.12 18.66 -2.78
CA LYS A 206 -11.22 19.49 -3.61
C LYS A 206 -11.89 20.66 -4.30
N ASP A 207 -13.11 20.48 -4.80
CA ASP A 207 -13.88 21.52 -5.51
C ASP A 207 -14.40 22.60 -4.58
N ASN A 208 -14.44 22.31 -3.28
CA ASN A 208 -14.83 23.24 -2.23
C ASN A 208 -13.65 24.00 -1.59
N LEU A 209 -12.40 23.62 -1.95
CA LEU A 209 -11.19 24.24 -1.44
C LEU A 209 -10.71 25.36 -2.39
N SER A 210 -10.18 26.43 -1.82
CA SER A 210 -9.64 27.56 -2.58
C SER A 210 -8.40 28.16 -1.91
N GLY A 211 -7.62 28.94 -2.67
CA GLY A 211 -6.47 29.66 -2.15
C GLY A 211 -5.44 28.77 -1.42
N VAL A 212 -5.03 29.16 -0.23
CA VAL A 212 -4.02 28.48 0.59
C VAL A 212 -4.45 27.06 0.97
N ALA A 213 -5.72 26.87 1.30
CA ALA A 213 -6.25 25.55 1.66
C ALA A 213 -6.12 24.53 0.50
N LEU A 214 -6.42 24.96 -0.73
CA LEU A 214 -6.24 24.11 -1.91
C LEU A 214 -4.77 23.81 -2.18
N ALA A 215 -3.86 24.79 -2.01
CA ALA A 215 -2.44 24.57 -2.19
C ALA A 215 -1.88 23.56 -1.19
N ASN A 216 -2.28 23.64 0.08
CA ASN A 216 -1.87 22.71 1.12
C ASN A 216 -2.47 21.31 0.91
N ALA A 217 -3.72 21.21 0.47
CA ALA A 217 -4.34 19.94 0.09
C ALA A 217 -3.58 19.27 -1.06
N LYS A 218 -3.26 20.03 -2.10
CA LYS A 218 -2.43 19.54 -3.23
C LYS A 218 -1.07 19.05 -2.79
N SER A 219 -0.41 19.73 -1.85
CA SER A 219 0.87 19.32 -1.30
C SER A 219 0.77 17.98 -0.53
N LEU A 220 -0.28 17.78 0.26
CA LEU A 220 -0.53 16.52 0.98
C LEU A 220 -0.79 15.36 0.02
N ILE A 221 -1.64 15.57 -0.99
CA ILE A 221 -1.92 14.55 -2.02
C ILE A 221 -0.63 14.18 -2.76
N ARG A 222 0.19 15.16 -3.15
CA ARG A 222 1.46 14.93 -3.85
C ARG A 222 2.42 14.11 -3.00
N ARG A 223 2.61 14.47 -1.74
CA ARG A 223 3.46 13.69 -0.81
C ARG A 223 3.01 12.23 -0.72
N TYR A 224 1.72 11.98 -0.62
CA TYR A 224 1.17 10.63 -0.57
C TYR A 224 1.42 9.84 -1.86
N VAL A 225 1.16 10.47 -3.01
CA VAL A 225 1.40 9.86 -4.33
C VAL A 225 2.88 9.50 -4.52
N ASP A 226 3.80 10.40 -4.12
CA ASP A 226 5.24 10.17 -4.23
C ASP A 226 5.70 9.00 -3.34
N GLU A 227 5.17 8.87 -2.11
CA GLU A 227 5.45 7.75 -1.21
C GLU A 227 4.99 6.41 -1.80
N ILE A 228 3.77 6.36 -2.36
CA ILE A 228 3.27 5.15 -3.03
C ILE A 228 4.10 4.83 -4.27
N ALA A 229 4.43 5.84 -5.08
CA ALA A 229 5.19 5.66 -6.31
C ALA A 229 6.57 5.05 -6.06
N GLU A 230 7.27 5.47 -5.01
CA GLU A 230 8.58 4.91 -4.63
C GLU A 230 8.49 3.41 -4.33
N VAL A 231 7.48 3.00 -3.55
CA VAL A 231 7.26 1.60 -3.19
C VAL A 231 6.91 0.75 -4.42
N LEU A 232 5.97 1.21 -5.24
CA LEU A 232 5.52 0.46 -6.42
C LEU A 232 6.57 0.39 -7.53
N ARG A 233 7.36 1.45 -7.73
CA ARG A 233 8.46 1.48 -8.69
C ARG A 233 9.49 0.40 -8.42
N THR A 234 9.90 0.21 -7.17
CA THR A 234 10.84 -0.86 -6.81
C THR A 234 10.30 -2.26 -7.11
N GLN A 235 8.99 -2.46 -7.04
CA GLN A 235 8.35 -3.73 -7.38
C GLN A 235 8.30 -3.96 -8.90
N VAL A 236 8.08 -2.90 -9.68
CA VAL A 236 7.99 -2.96 -11.16
C VAL A 236 9.36 -3.09 -11.80
N GLU A 237 10.37 -2.30 -11.39
CA GLU A 237 11.71 -2.28 -11.99
C GLU A 237 12.45 -3.62 -11.87
N LYS A 238 12.29 -4.35 -10.77
CA LYS A 238 12.84 -5.70 -10.60
C LYS A 238 12.38 -6.71 -11.67
N ALA A 239 11.38 -6.37 -12.48
CA ALA A 239 10.80 -7.23 -13.50
C ALA A 239 11.24 -6.88 -14.94
N SER A 240 11.81 -5.70 -15.19
CA SER A 240 12.05 -5.19 -16.55
C SER A 240 13.32 -5.70 -17.24
N THR A 241 14.09 -6.61 -16.62
CA THR A 241 15.20 -7.30 -17.30
C THR A 241 14.64 -8.29 -18.32
N GLY A 242 14.55 -7.85 -19.58
CA GLY A 242 14.05 -8.66 -20.70
C GLY A 242 14.79 -9.99 -20.80
N LYS A 243 14.06 -11.11 -20.83
CA LYS A 243 14.61 -12.43 -21.11
C LYS A 243 15.19 -12.43 -22.53
N VAL A 244 16.46 -12.82 -22.66
CA VAL A 244 17.08 -13.08 -23.93
C VAL A 244 16.39 -14.32 -24.54
N ASP A 245 15.67 -14.13 -25.64
CA ASP A 245 15.03 -15.23 -26.35
C ASP A 245 16.11 -16.06 -27.06
N ARG A 246 16.42 -17.22 -26.50
CA ARG A 246 17.44 -18.15 -27.05
C ARG A 246 16.97 -18.89 -28.29
N SER A 247 15.68 -18.83 -28.61
CA SER A 247 15.11 -19.50 -29.81
C SER A 247 15.33 -18.70 -31.10
N VAL A 248 15.60 -17.41 -30.99
CA VAL A 248 15.85 -16.53 -32.13
C VAL A 248 17.34 -16.47 -32.41
N PRO A 249 17.82 -16.87 -33.60
CA PRO A 249 19.23 -16.79 -33.98
C PRO A 249 19.69 -15.32 -33.93
N PRO A 250 20.91 -15.06 -33.41
CA PRO A 250 21.41 -13.68 -33.31
C PRO A 250 21.63 -13.09 -34.72
N LYS A 251 21.28 -11.80 -34.88
CA LYS A 251 21.59 -11.09 -36.13
C LYS A 251 23.10 -11.01 -36.32
N ARG A 252 23.58 -11.59 -37.43
CA ARG A 252 25.00 -11.65 -37.81
C ARG A 252 25.49 -10.32 -38.38
N VAL A 253 25.54 -9.28 -37.54
CA VAL A 253 26.12 -7.96 -37.87
C VAL A 253 27.29 -7.68 -36.94
N PHE A 254 28.30 -6.97 -37.44
CA PHE A 254 29.54 -6.70 -36.71
C PHE A 254 29.32 -6.14 -35.31
N ARG A 255 28.35 -5.25 -35.15
CA ARG A 255 27.97 -4.67 -33.85
C ARG A 255 27.56 -5.70 -32.78
N ASN A 256 27.05 -6.84 -33.22
CA ASN A 256 26.59 -7.91 -32.32
C ASN A 256 27.65 -9.00 -32.15
N LEU A 257 28.85 -8.84 -32.71
CA LEU A 257 29.94 -9.80 -32.57
C LEU A 257 30.33 -9.91 -31.08
N ASP A 258 30.34 -11.11 -30.57
CA ASP A 258 30.86 -11.49 -29.25
C ASP A 258 32.33 -11.80 -29.37
N LEU A 259 33.18 -10.79 -29.22
CA LEU A 259 34.61 -10.90 -29.38
C LEU A 259 35.23 -11.93 -28.42
N ASP A 260 34.87 -11.84 -27.13
CA ASP A 260 35.42 -12.74 -26.13
C ASP A 260 35.08 -14.20 -26.44
N ARG A 261 33.81 -14.48 -26.71
CA ARG A 261 33.38 -15.83 -27.07
C ARG A 261 33.96 -16.29 -28.39
N THR A 262 34.14 -15.40 -29.35
CA THR A 262 34.78 -15.73 -30.65
C THR A 262 36.26 -16.10 -30.46
N ILE A 263 37.01 -15.33 -29.69
CA ILE A 263 38.42 -15.59 -29.38
C ILE A 263 38.54 -16.92 -28.63
N TRP A 264 37.86 -17.09 -27.50
CA TRP A 264 37.94 -18.26 -26.67
C TRP A 264 37.56 -19.57 -27.42
N LYS A 265 36.56 -19.53 -28.29
CA LYS A 265 36.11 -20.72 -29.05
C LYS A 265 36.96 -21.04 -30.25
N ASN A 266 37.79 -20.12 -30.71
CA ASN A 266 38.75 -20.35 -31.80
C ASN A 266 40.22 -20.43 -31.30
N LEU A 267 40.45 -20.42 -29.99
CA LEU A 267 41.81 -20.41 -29.43
C LEU A 267 42.66 -21.61 -29.83
N THR A 268 42.03 -22.73 -30.17
CA THR A 268 42.73 -23.92 -30.74
C THR A 268 43.37 -23.66 -32.10
N ASN A 269 42.94 -22.61 -32.80
CA ASN A 269 43.44 -22.22 -34.12
C ASN A 269 44.48 -21.09 -34.02
N TRP A 270 45.09 -20.91 -32.85
CA TRP A 270 46.19 -19.96 -32.66
C TRP A 270 47.48 -20.53 -33.32
N SER A 271 48.07 -19.75 -34.21
CA SER A 271 49.39 -20.08 -34.81
C SER A 271 50.48 -19.27 -34.06
N PRO A 272 51.35 -19.97 -33.29
CA PRO A 272 52.45 -19.29 -32.60
C PRO A 272 53.53 -18.74 -33.56
N GLU A 273 53.67 -19.35 -34.73
CA GLU A 273 54.69 -18.96 -35.73
C GLU A 273 54.31 -17.63 -36.41
N GLU A 274 53.01 -17.41 -36.62
CA GLU A 274 52.50 -16.21 -37.31
C GLU A 274 51.93 -15.17 -36.33
N GLU A 275 51.88 -15.50 -35.03
CA GLU A 275 51.27 -14.68 -33.98
C GLU A 275 49.81 -14.26 -34.31
N ARG A 276 49.06 -15.19 -34.95
CA ARG A 276 47.70 -14.93 -35.44
C ARG A 276 46.69 -15.97 -34.97
N LEU A 277 45.49 -15.49 -34.71
CA LEU A 277 44.33 -16.35 -34.41
C LEU A 277 43.49 -16.50 -35.68
N TYR A 278 43.39 -17.72 -36.20
CA TYR A 278 42.51 -18.04 -37.31
C TYR A 278 41.11 -18.33 -36.81
N VAL A 279 40.12 -17.51 -37.26
CA VAL A 279 38.75 -17.60 -36.82
C VAL A 279 37.92 -18.40 -37.79
N ASP A 280 37.60 -19.61 -37.40
CA ASP A 280 36.77 -20.55 -38.16
C ASP A 280 35.27 -20.15 -38.05
N ARG A 281 34.85 -19.73 -36.86
CA ARG A 281 33.46 -19.43 -36.57
C ARG A 281 33.30 -18.16 -35.74
N LEU A 282 32.49 -17.24 -36.24
CA LEU A 282 32.11 -16.02 -35.52
C LEU A 282 30.90 -16.28 -34.60
N TYR A 283 30.99 -15.84 -33.35
CA TYR A 283 29.92 -15.91 -32.38
C TYR A 283 29.29 -14.52 -32.18
N TYR A 284 27.96 -14.47 -32.08
CA TYR A 284 27.23 -13.23 -31.98
C TYR A 284 26.44 -13.22 -30.70
N LYS A 285 26.36 -12.03 -30.05
CA LYS A 285 25.49 -11.78 -28.90
C LYS A 285 24.05 -11.95 -29.34
N GLN A 286 23.26 -12.63 -28.52
CA GLN A 286 21.83 -12.75 -28.78
C GLN A 286 21.20 -11.37 -28.65
N THR A 287 20.45 -10.98 -29.66
CA THR A 287 19.67 -9.76 -29.64
C THR A 287 18.32 -10.05 -28.99
N ALA A 288 17.88 -9.17 -28.09
CA ALA A 288 16.52 -9.24 -27.58
C ALA A 288 15.52 -9.20 -28.75
N LYS A 289 14.48 -10.01 -28.69
CA LYS A 289 13.36 -9.96 -29.64
C LYS A 289 12.85 -8.53 -29.71
N LYS A 290 12.65 -8.00 -30.91
CA LYS A 290 11.98 -6.72 -31.10
C LYS A 290 10.50 -6.96 -30.77
N THR A 291 10.13 -6.87 -29.50
CA THR A 291 8.75 -7.01 -29.06
C THR A 291 7.94 -5.84 -29.57
N THR A 292 6.79 -6.12 -30.16
CA THR A 292 5.78 -5.12 -30.47
C THR A 292 5.43 -4.39 -29.16
N PRO A 293 5.19 -3.06 -29.18
CA PRO A 293 4.73 -2.37 -27.98
C PRO A 293 3.49 -3.06 -27.41
N GLN A 294 3.53 -3.38 -26.15
CA GLN A 294 2.37 -3.97 -25.46
C GLN A 294 1.46 -2.84 -25.00
N ARG A 295 0.17 -2.99 -25.23
CA ARG A 295 -0.82 -2.00 -24.80
C ARG A 295 -1.47 -2.43 -23.49
N LEU A 296 -1.44 -1.53 -22.51
CA LEU A 296 -2.13 -1.65 -21.22
C LEU A 296 -3.28 -0.65 -21.20
N ILE A 297 -4.50 -1.15 -21.09
CA ILE A 297 -5.69 -0.33 -20.88
C ILE A 297 -6.19 -0.60 -19.47
N ALA A 298 -6.03 0.37 -18.58
CA ALA A 298 -6.57 0.34 -17.23
C ALA A 298 -7.91 1.08 -17.19
N VAL A 299 -8.96 0.39 -16.80
CA VAL A 299 -10.30 0.94 -16.62
C VAL A 299 -10.63 0.86 -15.13
N VAL A 300 -10.92 2.00 -14.52
CA VAL A 300 -11.06 2.13 -13.07
C VAL A 300 -12.40 2.78 -12.73
N ASP A 301 -13.15 2.09 -11.93
CA ASP A 301 -14.34 2.60 -11.27
C ASP A 301 -13.92 3.69 -10.26
N GLN A 302 -14.51 4.88 -10.38
CA GLN A 302 -14.27 6.01 -9.47
C GLN A 302 -15.40 6.24 -8.46
N SER A 303 -16.28 5.25 -8.28
CA SER A 303 -17.29 5.29 -7.21
C SER A 303 -16.64 5.47 -5.85
N GLY A 304 -17.41 5.97 -4.88
CA GLY A 304 -16.87 6.34 -3.58
C GLY A 304 -16.20 5.21 -2.80
N SER A 305 -16.56 3.95 -3.06
CA SER A 305 -15.94 2.76 -2.48
C SER A 305 -14.57 2.41 -3.11
N MET A 306 -14.23 3.03 -4.26
CA MET A 306 -13.08 2.67 -5.08
C MET A 306 -11.93 3.68 -5.06
N VAL A 307 -11.95 4.67 -4.16
CA VAL A 307 -10.93 5.74 -4.10
C VAL A 307 -9.52 5.21 -3.91
N ASP A 308 -9.32 4.26 -2.99
CA ASP A 308 -8.02 3.61 -2.75
C ASP A 308 -7.53 2.91 -4.03
N SER A 309 -8.42 2.20 -4.72
CA SER A 309 -8.12 1.57 -6.00
C SER A 309 -7.74 2.59 -7.06
N MET A 310 -8.42 3.73 -7.12
CA MET A 310 -8.14 4.79 -8.07
C MET A 310 -6.75 5.43 -7.86
N VAL A 311 -6.39 5.73 -6.60
CA VAL A 311 -5.06 6.26 -6.26
C VAL A 311 -3.96 5.28 -6.67
N ASN A 312 -4.09 4.01 -6.25
CA ASN A 312 -3.12 2.97 -6.56
C ASN A 312 -2.97 2.74 -8.08
N CYS A 313 -4.08 2.78 -8.81
CA CYS A 313 -4.07 2.57 -10.26
C CYS A 313 -3.50 3.76 -11.03
N ALA A 314 -3.77 5.00 -10.62
CA ALA A 314 -3.16 6.18 -11.22
C ALA A 314 -1.63 6.14 -11.08
N VAL A 315 -1.13 5.76 -9.91
CA VAL A 315 0.31 5.60 -9.66
C VAL A 315 0.91 4.46 -10.49
N LEU A 316 0.26 3.28 -10.52
CA LEU A 316 0.73 2.15 -11.33
C LEU A 316 0.74 2.47 -12.82
N ALA A 317 -0.33 3.08 -13.33
CA ALA A 317 -0.41 3.46 -14.74
C ALA A 317 0.73 4.41 -15.12
N SER A 318 1.06 5.39 -14.26
CA SER A 318 2.19 6.30 -14.46
C SER A 318 3.53 5.56 -14.50
N ILE A 319 3.76 4.61 -13.60
CA ILE A 319 4.99 3.80 -13.57
C ILE A 319 5.12 2.97 -14.85
N PHE A 320 4.03 2.30 -15.28
CA PHE A 320 4.04 1.51 -16.51
C PHE A 320 4.18 2.38 -17.77
N ALA A 321 3.60 3.59 -17.78
CA ALA A 321 3.77 4.54 -18.88
C ALA A 321 5.22 5.03 -19.02
N GLY A 322 6.01 5.00 -17.93
CA GLY A 322 7.44 5.27 -17.96
C GLY A 322 8.29 4.12 -18.50
N LEU A 323 7.73 2.91 -18.67
CA LEU A 323 8.48 1.76 -19.19
C LEU A 323 8.61 1.83 -20.71
N PRO A 324 9.79 1.48 -21.27
CA PRO A 324 9.97 1.44 -22.71
C PRO A 324 9.10 0.33 -23.34
N LYS A 325 8.39 0.65 -24.42
CA LYS A 325 7.53 -0.26 -25.20
C LYS A 325 6.22 -0.66 -24.53
N VAL A 326 5.75 0.08 -23.57
CA VAL A 326 4.40 -0.05 -23.03
C VAL A 326 3.61 1.19 -23.41
N ASP A 327 2.47 0.98 -24.10
CA ASP A 327 1.50 2.01 -24.45
C ASP A 327 0.35 1.95 -23.43
N VAL A 328 0.27 2.90 -22.53
CA VAL A 328 -0.66 2.87 -21.39
C VAL A 328 -1.82 3.83 -21.63
N HIS A 329 -3.02 3.32 -21.49
CA HIS A 329 -4.27 4.07 -21.49
C HIS A 329 -4.94 3.95 -20.13
N LEU A 330 -5.48 5.05 -19.61
CA LEU A 330 -6.19 5.08 -18.35
C LEU A 330 -7.58 5.70 -18.54
N ILE A 331 -8.60 4.97 -18.16
CA ILE A 331 -10.00 5.39 -18.24
C ILE A 331 -10.60 5.29 -16.83
N ALA A 332 -11.18 6.37 -16.35
CA ALA A 332 -11.98 6.36 -15.12
C ALA A 332 -13.47 6.49 -15.48
N TYR A 333 -14.34 5.88 -14.67
CA TYR A 333 -15.77 5.96 -14.91
C TYR A 333 -16.61 5.91 -13.63
N ASP A 334 -17.78 6.51 -13.73
CA ASP A 334 -18.92 6.38 -12.83
C ASP A 334 -20.20 6.24 -13.68
N THR A 335 -21.09 7.23 -13.72
CA THR A 335 -22.17 7.38 -14.70
C THR A 335 -21.66 7.97 -16.02
N GLN A 336 -20.46 8.51 -16.04
CA GLN A 336 -19.74 9.02 -17.18
C GLN A 336 -18.36 8.39 -17.25
N ALA A 337 -17.72 8.42 -18.42
CA ALA A 337 -16.37 7.94 -18.60
C ALA A 337 -15.43 9.07 -18.96
N LEU A 338 -14.26 9.08 -18.37
CA LEU A 338 -13.22 10.07 -18.56
C LEU A 338 -11.94 9.40 -19.07
N ASP A 339 -11.45 9.81 -20.22
CA ASP A 339 -10.15 9.37 -20.74
C ASP A 339 -9.02 10.18 -20.10
N LEU A 340 -8.32 9.56 -19.16
CA LEU A 340 -7.20 10.14 -18.43
C LEU A 340 -5.83 9.86 -19.06
N THR A 341 -5.81 9.21 -20.21
CA THR A 341 -4.58 8.85 -20.94
C THR A 341 -3.62 10.04 -21.15
N PRO A 342 -4.06 11.27 -21.47
CA PRO A 342 -3.16 12.39 -21.64
C PRO A 342 -2.35 12.77 -20.38
N TRP A 343 -2.85 12.40 -19.20
CA TRP A 343 -2.24 12.73 -17.91
C TRP A 343 -1.62 11.52 -17.21
N VAL A 344 -1.59 10.36 -17.86
CA VAL A 344 -1.13 9.10 -17.27
C VAL A 344 0.29 9.15 -16.70
N HIS A 345 1.15 10.03 -17.22
CA HIS A 345 2.52 10.23 -16.73
C HIS A 345 2.61 11.03 -15.41
N ASP A 346 1.54 11.71 -15.01
CA ASP A 346 1.44 12.46 -13.77
C ASP A 346 0.24 11.95 -12.96
N PRO A 347 0.47 11.03 -12.01
CA PRO A 347 -0.61 10.44 -11.21
C PRO A 347 -1.33 11.48 -10.34
N PHE A 348 -0.64 12.55 -9.94
CA PHE A 348 -1.24 13.64 -9.20
C PHE A 348 -2.24 14.44 -10.05
N GLU A 349 -1.88 14.85 -11.27
CA GLU A 349 -2.79 15.51 -12.20
C GLU A 349 -3.96 14.59 -12.60
N THR A 350 -3.70 13.29 -12.75
CA THR A 350 -4.73 12.28 -12.98
C THR A 350 -5.78 12.30 -11.86
N LEU A 351 -5.35 12.23 -10.61
CA LEU A 351 -6.25 12.22 -9.43
C LEU A 351 -7.03 13.52 -9.27
N LEU A 352 -6.43 14.66 -9.59
CA LEU A 352 -7.14 15.94 -9.54
C LEU A 352 -8.28 16.06 -10.54
N ARG A 353 -8.25 15.27 -11.63
CA ARG A 353 -9.29 15.26 -12.68
C ARG A 353 -10.40 14.26 -12.43
N THR A 354 -10.23 13.32 -11.51
CA THR A 354 -11.29 12.37 -11.17
C THR A 354 -12.39 13.07 -10.37
N ASN A 355 -13.63 12.68 -10.59
CA ASN A 355 -14.78 13.10 -9.81
C ASN A 355 -15.24 11.90 -8.99
N LEU A 356 -14.99 11.93 -7.69
CA LEU A 356 -15.35 10.84 -6.80
C LEU A 356 -16.82 10.94 -6.38
N GLY A 357 -17.59 9.95 -6.72
CA GLY A 357 -19.01 9.84 -6.37
C GLY A 357 -19.89 9.72 -7.61
N GLY A 358 -20.99 9.05 -7.46
CA GLY A 358 -21.95 8.77 -8.55
C GLY A 358 -22.35 7.30 -8.54
N GLY A 359 -23.25 6.93 -9.48
CA GLY A 359 -23.59 5.53 -9.74
C GLY A 359 -22.56 4.87 -10.64
N ASN A 360 -22.69 3.54 -10.88
CA ASN A 360 -21.81 2.78 -11.74
C ASN A 360 -22.49 2.37 -13.03
N ASP A 361 -21.92 2.79 -14.16
CA ASP A 361 -22.29 2.32 -15.49
C ASP A 361 -21.06 1.99 -16.34
N GLY A 362 -20.55 0.78 -16.23
CA GLY A 362 -19.37 0.33 -16.95
C GLY A 362 -19.52 0.36 -18.49
N MET A 363 -20.73 0.45 -19.01
CA MET A 363 -20.93 0.53 -20.46
C MET A 363 -20.43 1.85 -21.05
N VAL A 364 -20.41 2.96 -20.31
CA VAL A 364 -19.82 4.22 -20.77
C VAL A 364 -18.30 4.10 -20.88
N ALA A 365 -17.66 3.40 -19.94
CA ALA A 365 -16.23 3.10 -20.02
C ALA A 365 -15.92 2.11 -21.15
N MET A 366 -16.81 1.12 -21.37
CA MET A 366 -16.64 0.17 -22.47
C MET A 366 -16.61 0.85 -23.84
N ALA A 367 -17.43 1.87 -24.04
CA ALA A 367 -17.46 2.66 -25.29
C ALA A 367 -16.11 3.37 -25.54
N LEU A 368 -15.39 3.79 -24.51
CA LEU A 368 -14.04 4.36 -24.64
C LEU A 368 -12.93 3.30 -24.73
N THR A 369 -13.16 2.11 -24.15
CA THR A 369 -12.16 1.04 -24.07
C THR A 369 -12.04 0.26 -25.39
N GLN A 370 -13.16 -0.12 -26.01
CA GLN A 370 -13.17 -0.95 -27.21
C GLN A 370 -12.37 -0.36 -28.38
N PRO A 371 -12.48 0.96 -28.72
CA PRO A 371 -11.70 1.53 -29.81
C PRO A 371 -10.18 1.52 -29.57
N LYS A 372 -9.76 1.42 -28.31
CA LYS A 372 -8.34 1.38 -27.95
C LYS A 372 -7.72 -0.01 -28.11
N ILE A 373 -8.51 -1.06 -28.33
CA ILE A 373 -8.04 -2.43 -28.58
C ILE A 373 -7.75 -2.60 -30.07
N ALA A 374 -6.62 -2.07 -30.53
CA ALA A 374 -6.24 -2.17 -31.95
C ALA A 374 -5.63 -3.54 -32.29
N GLU A 375 -4.83 -4.12 -31.41
CA GLU A 375 -4.17 -5.40 -31.57
C GLU A 375 -4.46 -6.28 -30.35
N PRO A 376 -5.53 -7.09 -30.38
CA PRO A 376 -5.95 -7.87 -29.20
C PRO A 376 -4.84 -8.74 -28.61
N ALA A 377 -4.06 -9.45 -29.43
CA ALA A 377 -2.98 -10.33 -28.96
C ALA A 377 -1.86 -9.60 -28.19
N ASN A 378 -1.72 -8.28 -28.41
CA ASN A 378 -0.70 -7.44 -27.73
C ASN A 378 -1.33 -6.48 -26.70
N THR A 379 -2.62 -6.68 -26.40
CA THR A 379 -3.36 -5.79 -25.48
C THR A 379 -3.75 -6.54 -24.20
N VAL A 380 -3.50 -5.91 -23.07
CA VAL A 380 -4.10 -6.29 -21.79
C VAL A 380 -5.09 -5.21 -21.34
N VAL A 381 -6.28 -5.63 -20.97
CA VAL A 381 -7.31 -4.79 -20.37
C VAL A 381 -7.43 -5.17 -18.91
N VAL A 382 -7.17 -4.23 -18.02
CA VAL A 382 -7.35 -4.36 -16.57
C VAL A 382 -8.60 -3.59 -16.19
N TRP A 383 -9.62 -4.28 -15.70
CA TRP A 383 -10.86 -3.66 -15.28
C TRP A 383 -11.00 -3.74 -13.78
N ILE A 384 -11.03 -2.60 -13.12
CA ILE A 384 -10.99 -2.47 -11.67
C ILE A 384 -12.30 -1.88 -11.19
N SER A 385 -13.12 -2.70 -10.54
CA SER A 385 -14.43 -2.34 -10.01
C SER A 385 -14.85 -3.34 -8.93
N ASP A 386 -15.74 -2.96 -8.04
CA ASP A 386 -16.47 -3.92 -7.20
C ASP A 386 -17.59 -4.64 -7.96
N PHE A 387 -17.79 -4.26 -9.24
CA PHE A 387 -18.75 -4.86 -10.18
C PHE A 387 -20.24 -4.77 -9.74
N TYR A 388 -20.60 -3.80 -8.91
CA TYR A 388 -22.01 -3.49 -8.62
C TYR A 388 -22.52 -2.48 -9.66
N GLU A 389 -22.81 -2.98 -10.85
CA GLU A 389 -23.08 -2.22 -12.06
C GLU A 389 -24.57 -2.13 -12.39
N THR A 390 -24.97 -1.11 -13.14
CA THR A 390 -26.37 -0.90 -13.54
C THR A 390 -26.78 -1.88 -14.64
N ARG A 391 -25.90 -2.18 -15.60
CA ARG A 391 -26.17 -3.04 -16.77
C ARG A 391 -25.32 -4.32 -16.75
N VAL A 392 -25.52 -5.13 -15.73
CA VAL A 392 -24.68 -6.28 -15.35
C VAL A 392 -24.42 -7.24 -16.53
N GLU A 393 -25.46 -7.71 -17.19
CA GLU A 393 -25.37 -8.73 -18.25
C GLU A 393 -24.68 -8.16 -19.51
N GLN A 394 -25.08 -6.96 -19.94
CA GLN A 394 -24.51 -6.32 -21.12
C GLN A 394 -23.03 -6.03 -20.95
N LEU A 395 -22.65 -5.55 -19.75
CA LEU A 395 -21.26 -5.27 -19.43
C LEU A 395 -20.44 -6.55 -19.43
N PHE A 396 -20.92 -7.62 -18.79
CA PHE A 396 -20.23 -8.90 -18.79
C PHE A 396 -20.02 -9.45 -20.20
N GLU A 397 -21.06 -9.44 -21.05
CA GLU A 397 -20.93 -9.90 -22.42
C GLU A 397 -19.90 -9.10 -23.24
N SER A 398 -19.83 -7.79 -23.02
CA SER A 398 -18.83 -6.94 -23.65
C SER A 398 -17.42 -7.28 -23.17
N MET A 399 -17.23 -7.53 -21.87
CA MET A 399 -15.95 -7.97 -21.28
C MET A 399 -15.54 -9.36 -21.80
N ALA A 400 -16.49 -10.29 -21.85
CA ALA A 400 -16.26 -11.61 -22.42
C ALA A 400 -15.91 -11.57 -23.91
N ALA A 401 -16.49 -10.63 -24.68
CA ALA A 401 -16.13 -10.41 -26.07
C ALA A 401 -14.69 -9.92 -26.22
N ILE A 402 -14.22 -9.03 -25.36
CA ILE A 402 -12.80 -8.61 -25.31
C ILE A 402 -11.91 -9.82 -25.05
N HIS A 403 -12.22 -10.65 -24.06
CA HIS A 403 -11.45 -11.85 -23.76
C HIS A 403 -11.42 -12.82 -24.96
N ARG A 404 -12.59 -13.06 -25.60
CA ARG A 404 -12.71 -13.93 -26.78
C ARG A 404 -11.98 -13.39 -28.02
N SER A 405 -11.73 -12.09 -28.11
CA SER A 405 -10.95 -11.48 -29.19
C SER A 405 -9.45 -11.81 -29.14
N GLY A 406 -8.98 -12.43 -28.05
CA GLY A 406 -7.58 -12.75 -27.80
C GLY A 406 -6.83 -11.69 -26.99
N ALA A 407 -7.49 -10.62 -26.55
CA ALA A 407 -6.91 -9.69 -25.59
C ALA A 407 -6.90 -10.33 -24.19
N LYS A 408 -5.83 -10.10 -23.44
CA LYS A 408 -5.78 -10.54 -22.04
C LYS A 408 -6.69 -9.64 -21.22
N PHE A 409 -7.79 -10.17 -20.73
CA PHE A 409 -8.70 -9.45 -19.84
C PHE A 409 -8.43 -9.85 -18.39
N ILE A 410 -8.20 -8.88 -17.52
CA ILE A 410 -7.90 -9.06 -16.09
C ILE A 410 -8.95 -8.31 -15.28
N PRO A 411 -9.99 -9.00 -14.79
CA PRO A 411 -10.94 -8.39 -13.87
C PRO A 411 -10.32 -8.29 -12.49
N VAL A 412 -10.38 -7.10 -11.91
CA VAL A 412 -9.78 -6.79 -10.60
C VAL A 412 -10.89 -6.23 -9.74
N GLY A 413 -11.10 -6.82 -8.57
CA GLY A 413 -11.94 -6.27 -7.53
C GLY A 413 -11.32 -5.06 -6.89
N SER A 414 -11.90 -4.57 -5.82
CA SER A 414 -11.29 -3.49 -5.04
C SER A 414 -9.86 -3.85 -4.64
N VAL A 415 -8.92 -3.00 -5.02
CA VAL A 415 -7.50 -3.12 -4.68
C VAL A 415 -7.21 -2.15 -3.57
N THR A 416 -7.37 -2.61 -2.33
CA THR A 416 -7.11 -1.81 -1.14
C THR A 416 -5.75 -2.14 -0.55
N SER A 417 -5.14 -1.17 0.12
CA SER A 417 -3.96 -1.39 0.95
C SER A 417 -4.25 -2.36 2.11
N ALA A 418 -5.48 -2.43 2.58
CA ALA A 418 -5.95 -3.35 3.63
C ALA A 418 -6.33 -4.75 3.13
N GLY A 419 -6.35 -5.00 1.81
CA GLY A 419 -6.64 -6.32 1.22
C GLY A 419 -8.09 -6.79 1.32
N ARG A 420 -9.03 -5.95 1.76
CA ARG A 420 -10.46 -6.24 1.82
C ARG A 420 -11.19 -5.48 0.70
N GLY A 421 -11.86 -6.20 -0.17
CA GLY A 421 -12.75 -5.63 -1.18
C GLY A 421 -13.91 -6.58 -1.41
N SER A 422 -15.14 -6.08 -1.44
CA SER A 422 -16.29 -6.84 -1.89
C SER A 422 -16.32 -6.82 -3.42
N VAL A 423 -16.66 -7.94 -3.99
CA VAL A 423 -16.86 -8.09 -5.44
C VAL A 423 -18.22 -8.75 -5.62
N ASN A 424 -19.02 -8.23 -6.54
CA ASN A 424 -20.32 -8.79 -6.85
C ASN A 424 -20.19 -10.30 -7.14
N PRO A 425 -20.89 -11.18 -6.37
CA PRO A 425 -20.76 -12.63 -6.48
C PRO A 425 -21.09 -13.16 -7.86
N TRP A 426 -22.08 -12.54 -8.56
CA TRP A 426 -22.50 -12.92 -9.89
C TRP A 426 -21.38 -12.77 -10.92
N PHE A 427 -20.63 -11.64 -10.89
CA PHE A 427 -19.47 -11.43 -11.75
C PHE A 427 -18.31 -12.35 -11.39
N ARG A 428 -18.09 -12.59 -10.09
CA ARG A 428 -17.01 -13.47 -9.61
C ARG A 428 -17.17 -14.89 -10.17
N GLU A 429 -18.38 -15.43 -10.14
CA GLU A 429 -18.68 -16.76 -10.68
C GLU A 429 -18.49 -16.79 -12.20
N ARG A 430 -19.07 -15.83 -12.93
CA ARG A 430 -18.99 -15.75 -14.38
C ARG A 430 -17.57 -15.59 -14.92
N PHE A 431 -16.74 -14.77 -14.28
CA PHE A 431 -15.34 -14.64 -14.66
C PHE A 431 -14.52 -15.89 -14.35
N LYS A 432 -14.86 -16.62 -13.30
CA LYS A 432 -14.25 -17.93 -13.01
C LYS A 432 -14.57 -18.93 -14.13
N ASP A 433 -15.82 -18.97 -14.58
CA ASP A 433 -16.28 -19.86 -15.67
C ASP A 433 -15.65 -19.47 -17.03
N LEU A 434 -15.42 -18.17 -17.25
CA LEU A 434 -14.71 -17.66 -18.43
C LEU A 434 -13.21 -17.98 -18.43
N GLY A 435 -12.64 -18.51 -17.32
CA GLY A 435 -11.23 -18.80 -17.18
C GLY A 435 -10.36 -17.61 -16.78
N THR A 436 -10.96 -16.48 -16.41
CA THR A 436 -10.25 -15.27 -15.95
C THR A 436 -10.80 -14.83 -14.59
N PRO A 437 -10.45 -15.52 -13.50
CA PRO A 437 -11.00 -15.24 -12.17
C PRO A 437 -10.65 -13.82 -11.70
N VAL A 438 -11.58 -13.22 -10.95
CA VAL A 438 -11.38 -11.87 -10.42
C VAL A 438 -10.21 -11.86 -9.41
N ILE A 439 -9.23 -11.00 -9.67
CA ILE A 439 -8.15 -10.71 -8.72
C ILE A 439 -8.70 -9.74 -7.69
N SER A 440 -8.58 -10.05 -6.42
CA SER A 440 -8.97 -9.17 -5.33
C SER A 440 -7.92 -9.18 -4.23
N GLY A 441 -7.86 -8.08 -3.46
CA GLY A 441 -6.96 -7.93 -2.34
C GLY A 441 -5.81 -6.97 -2.59
N HIS A 442 -4.58 -7.32 -2.16
CA HIS A 442 -3.44 -6.42 -2.26
C HIS A 442 -3.01 -6.12 -3.70
N ILE A 443 -2.61 -4.87 -3.95
CA ILE A 443 -2.11 -4.38 -5.24
C ILE A 443 -0.91 -5.19 -5.77
N THR A 444 -0.15 -5.83 -4.90
CA THR A 444 0.98 -6.71 -5.27
C THR A 444 0.58 -7.84 -6.21
N LYS A 445 -0.64 -8.38 -6.08
CA LYS A 445 -1.15 -9.42 -6.99
C LYS A 445 -1.35 -8.86 -8.40
N LEU A 446 -1.93 -7.66 -8.51
CA LEU A 446 -2.10 -6.98 -9.80
C LEU A 446 -0.75 -6.69 -10.45
N VAL A 447 0.22 -6.17 -9.68
CA VAL A 447 1.59 -5.93 -10.16
C VAL A 447 2.22 -7.22 -10.68
N HIS A 448 2.04 -8.35 -9.99
CA HIS A 448 2.58 -9.66 -10.42
C HIS A 448 1.98 -10.14 -11.75
N GLU A 449 0.67 -10.05 -11.92
CA GLU A 449 -0.02 -10.44 -13.16
C GLU A 449 0.39 -9.55 -14.34
N LEU A 450 0.48 -8.24 -14.14
CA LEU A 450 0.95 -7.31 -15.16
C LEU A 450 2.41 -7.58 -15.56
N LYS A 451 3.27 -7.87 -14.58
CA LYS A 451 4.66 -8.30 -14.83
C LYS A 451 4.73 -9.53 -15.72
N THR A 452 3.95 -10.57 -15.39
CA THR A 452 3.93 -11.82 -16.15
C THR A 452 3.55 -11.58 -17.60
N PHE A 453 2.57 -10.70 -17.86
CA PHE A 453 2.20 -10.32 -19.23
C PHE A 453 3.32 -9.56 -19.96
N LEU A 454 3.94 -8.58 -19.31
CA LEU A 454 4.97 -7.74 -19.93
C LEU A 454 6.29 -8.50 -20.19
N THR A 455 6.49 -9.66 -19.56
CA THR A 455 7.70 -10.50 -19.73
C THR A 455 7.48 -11.71 -20.61
N SER A 456 6.23 -12.03 -20.99
CA SER A 456 5.88 -13.12 -21.93
C SER A 456 5.93 -12.64 -23.37
#